data_0cb12e9e6f8182e50daf11941763d957
#
_entry.id   0cb12e9e6f8182e50daf11941763d957
#
_cell.length_a   1.000
_cell.length_b   1.000
_cell.length_c   1.000
_cell.angle_alpha   90.00
_cell.angle_beta   90.00
_cell.angle_gamma   90.00
#
_symmetry.space_group_name_H-M   'P 1'
#
loop_
_entity.id
_entity.type
_entity.pdbx_description
1 polymer ?
#
loop_
_entity_poly.entity_id
_entity_poly.type
_entity_poly.pdbx_seq_one_letter_code
_entity_poly.pdbx_strand_id
1 'polypeptide(L)'
;MMREGVIELYLSYNVSEKDEVIWIEELFQSLYSRLQCNLNDLNALYQMICLIECHCLVEGVPKLYDLLWENAKSITHPQEFAVSIGRIINFLKDLTKDRKSKEYIKMFEDLIQNLPPRNL
;
A
#
# COMPACT_ATOMS: atom_id res chain seq x y z
N MET A 1 3.05 17.13 2.07
CA MET A 1 2.46 15.79 2.00
C MET A 1 1.81 15.58 0.64
N MET A 2 2.18 14.51 -0.05
CA MET A 2 1.53 14.16 -1.30
C MET A 2 0.12 13.67 -1.02
N ARG A 3 -0.83 14.13 -1.80
CA ARG A 3 -2.24 13.80 -1.63
C ARG A 3 -2.82 13.39 -2.97
N GLU A 4 -3.95 12.70 -2.92
CA GLU A 4 -4.66 12.30 -4.12
C GLU A 4 -4.93 13.48 -5.06
N GLY A 5 -5.28 14.64 -4.52
CA GLY A 5 -5.50 15.84 -5.32
C GLY A 5 -4.26 16.29 -6.10
N VAL A 6 -3.07 16.10 -5.53
CA VAL A 6 -1.83 16.41 -6.24
C VAL A 6 -1.62 15.44 -7.39
N ILE A 7 -1.89 14.16 -7.18
CA ILE A 7 -1.79 13.13 -8.22
C ILE A 7 -2.75 13.44 -9.36
N GLU A 8 -4.00 13.73 -9.05
CA GLU A 8 -5.01 14.07 -10.06
C GLU A 8 -4.62 15.31 -10.84
N LEU A 9 -4.13 16.34 -10.16
CA LEU A 9 -3.69 17.57 -10.81
C LEU A 9 -2.53 17.29 -11.76
N TYR A 10 -1.58 16.49 -11.34
CA TYR A 10 -0.45 16.10 -12.18
C TYR A 10 -0.92 15.42 -13.47
N LEU A 11 -1.81 14.46 -13.34
CA LEU A 11 -2.34 13.72 -14.49
C LEU A 11 -3.15 14.62 -15.43
N SER A 12 -3.83 15.63 -14.89
CA SER A 12 -4.66 16.52 -15.70
C SER A 12 -3.84 17.44 -16.63
N TYR A 13 -2.53 17.55 -16.40
CA TYR A 13 -1.64 18.34 -17.26
C TYR A 13 -1.09 17.57 -18.47
N ASN A 14 -1.72 16.47 -18.83
CA ASN A 14 -1.35 15.71 -20.04
C ASN A 14 0.13 15.28 -20.03
N VAL A 15 0.57 14.77 -18.91
CA VAL A 15 1.92 14.22 -18.79
C VAL A 15 2.05 13.01 -19.71
N SER A 16 3.18 12.84 -20.38
CA SER A 16 3.37 11.67 -21.23
C SER A 16 3.30 10.40 -20.37
N GLU A 17 2.82 9.32 -20.97
CA GLU A 17 2.70 8.03 -20.28
C GLU A 17 4.02 7.60 -19.65
N LYS A 18 5.12 7.84 -20.34
CA LYS A 18 6.46 7.52 -19.85
C LYS A 18 6.81 8.32 -18.61
N ASP A 19 6.54 9.62 -18.63
CA ASP A 19 6.84 10.51 -17.49
C ASP A 19 5.95 10.18 -16.30
N GLU A 20 4.70 9.82 -16.55
CA GLU A 20 3.77 9.37 -15.53
C GLU A 20 4.28 8.12 -14.83
N VAL A 21 4.75 7.13 -15.58
CA VAL A 21 5.29 5.89 -15.01
C VAL A 21 6.51 6.19 -14.12
N ILE A 22 7.43 7.02 -14.59
CA ILE A 22 8.62 7.41 -13.83
C ILE A 22 8.21 8.10 -12.52
N TRP A 23 7.27 9.04 -12.61
CA TRP A 23 6.81 9.78 -11.45
C TRP A 23 6.15 8.86 -10.42
N ILE A 24 5.31 7.93 -10.86
CA ILE A 24 4.65 6.97 -9.98
C ILE A 24 5.68 6.08 -9.28
N GLU A 25 6.68 5.59 -10.01
CA GLU A 25 7.74 4.77 -9.44
C GLU A 25 8.55 5.54 -8.38
N GLU A 26 8.88 6.78 -8.67
CA GLU A 26 9.61 7.63 -7.72
C GLU A 26 8.79 7.88 -6.46
N LEU A 27 7.50 8.16 -6.62
CA LEU A 27 6.61 8.39 -5.49
C LEU A 27 6.46 7.12 -4.65
N PHE A 28 6.26 5.98 -5.31
CA PHE A 28 6.18 4.70 -4.60
C PHE A 28 7.44 4.45 -3.78
N GLN A 29 8.60 4.66 -4.38
CA GLN A 29 9.88 4.43 -3.71
C GLN A 29 10.07 5.38 -2.52
N SER A 30 9.66 6.63 -2.68
CA SER A 30 9.73 7.61 -1.61
C SER A 30 8.85 7.19 -0.41
N LEU A 31 7.63 6.76 -0.67
CA LEU A 31 6.72 6.31 0.38
C LEU A 31 7.23 5.02 1.04
N TYR A 32 7.75 4.11 0.24
CA TYR A 32 8.35 2.87 0.74
C TYR A 32 9.50 3.17 1.70
N SER A 33 10.38 4.10 1.32
CA SER A 33 11.51 4.52 2.16
C SER A 33 11.03 5.14 3.48
N ARG A 34 9.97 5.93 3.44
CA ARG A 34 9.39 6.50 4.66
C ARG A 34 8.88 5.40 5.60
N LEU A 35 8.23 4.38 5.06
CA LEU A 35 7.76 3.25 5.86
C LEU A 35 8.92 2.42 6.41
N GLN A 36 10.00 2.28 5.65
CA GLN A 36 11.19 1.60 6.15
C GLN A 36 11.81 2.33 7.34
N CYS A 37 11.80 3.66 7.31
CA CYS A 37 12.33 4.47 8.39
C CYS A 37 11.41 4.48 9.61
N ASN A 38 10.10 4.47 9.39
CA ASN A 38 9.10 4.47 10.45
C ASN A 38 7.86 3.72 9.98
N LEU A 39 7.76 2.47 10.36
CA LEU A 39 6.65 1.61 9.97
C LEU A 39 5.29 2.16 10.43
N ASN A 40 5.29 2.93 11.51
CA ASN A 40 4.07 3.51 12.08
C ASN A 40 3.70 4.85 11.47
N ASP A 41 4.31 5.22 10.35
CA ASP A 41 3.92 6.39 9.56
C ASP A 41 2.64 6.06 8.78
N LEU A 42 1.50 6.25 9.44
CA LEU A 42 0.20 5.93 8.85
C LEU A 42 -0.10 6.75 7.60
N ASN A 43 0.39 7.99 7.54
CA ASN A 43 0.21 8.82 6.34
C ASN A 43 0.93 8.21 5.15
N ALA A 44 2.15 7.72 5.33
CA ALA A 44 2.87 7.05 4.25
C ALA A 44 2.17 5.78 3.81
N LEU A 45 1.66 5.01 4.77
CA LEU A 45 0.92 3.78 4.47
C LEU A 45 -0.34 4.08 3.66
N TYR A 46 -1.14 5.06 4.09
CA TYR A 46 -2.37 5.42 3.39
C TYR A 46 -2.09 5.94 1.99
N GLN A 47 -1.08 6.78 1.83
CA GLN A 47 -0.71 7.30 0.52
C GLN A 47 -0.22 6.19 -0.41
N MET A 48 0.53 5.23 0.12
CA MET A 48 1.00 4.09 -0.66
C MET A 48 -0.16 3.23 -1.13
N ILE A 49 -1.14 2.98 -0.26
CA ILE A 49 -2.33 2.22 -0.63
C ILE A 49 -3.13 2.95 -1.69
N CYS A 50 -3.32 4.26 -1.54
CA CYS A 50 -4.00 5.07 -2.56
C CYS A 50 -3.27 4.99 -3.89
N LEU A 51 -1.96 5.06 -3.88
CA LEU A 51 -1.16 4.99 -5.09
C LEU A 51 -1.33 3.63 -5.79
N ILE A 52 -1.31 2.55 -5.01
CA ILE A 52 -1.54 1.20 -5.53
C ILE A 52 -2.92 1.09 -6.15
N GLU A 53 -3.95 1.57 -5.46
CA GLU A 53 -5.32 1.51 -5.95
C GLU A 53 -5.53 2.36 -7.21
N CYS A 54 -5.03 3.60 -7.21
CA CYS A 54 -5.26 4.54 -8.32
C CYS A 54 -4.55 4.12 -9.60
N HIS A 55 -3.39 3.48 -9.50
CA HIS A 55 -2.56 3.13 -10.65
C HIS A 55 -2.42 1.63 -10.86
N CYS A 56 -3.19 0.84 -10.13
CA CYS A 56 -3.21 -0.61 -10.26
C CYS A 56 -1.80 -1.22 -10.13
N LEU A 57 -1.06 -0.81 -9.11
CA LEU A 57 0.33 -1.22 -8.90
C LEU A 57 0.41 -2.58 -8.24
N VAL A 58 -0.02 -3.62 -8.93
CA VAL A 58 -0.05 -4.99 -8.39
C VAL A 58 1.34 -5.45 -7.96
N GLU A 59 2.37 -5.01 -8.67
CA GLU A 59 3.76 -5.37 -8.37
C GLU A 59 4.27 -4.76 -7.06
N GLY A 60 3.67 -3.66 -6.62
CA GLY A 60 4.01 -3.04 -5.34
C GLY A 60 3.43 -3.77 -4.14
N VAL A 61 2.40 -4.59 -4.37
CA VAL A 61 1.70 -5.30 -3.29
C VAL A 61 2.63 -6.25 -2.52
N PRO A 62 3.40 -7.13 -3.18
CA PRO A 62 4.31 -8.02 -2.44
C PRO A 62 5.41 -7.27 -1.70
N LYS A 63 5.88 -6.15 -2.23
CA LYS A 63 6.90 -5.35 -1.54
C LYS A 63 6.35 -4.78 -0.23
N LEU A 64 5.15 -4.25 -0.26
CA LEU A 64 4.49 -3.74 0.93
C LEU A 64 4.22 -4.86 1.93
N TYR A 65 3.75 -6.01 1.45
CA TYR A 65 3.51 -7.17 2.30
C TYR A 65 4.77 -7.59 3.04
N ASP A 66 5.88 -7.75 2.33
CA ASP A 66 7.13 -8.19 2.93
C ASP A 66 7.60 -7.24 4.03
N LEU A 67 7.49 -5.93 3.77
CA LEU A 67 7.88 -4.93 4.75
C LEU A 67 7.02 -5.02 6.01
N LEU A 68 5.72 -5.15 5.86
CA LEU A 68 4.79 -5.25 6.99
C LEU A 68 4.95 -6.57 7.75
N TRP A 69 5.13 -7.67 7.03
CA TRP A 69 5.30 -8.98 7.64
C TRP A 69 6.56 -9.04 8.50
N GLU A 70 7.68 -8.58 7.96
CA GLU A 70 8.95 -8.58 8.67
C GLU A 70 8.91 -7.76 9.95
N ASN A 71 8.07 -6.74 9.99
CA ASN A 71 8.01 -5.78 11.08
C ASN A 71 6.66 -5.79 11.81
N ALA A 72 5.88 -6.84 11.64
CA ALA A 72 4.52 -6.89 12.19
C ALA A 72 4.48 -6.64 13.70
N LYS A 73 5.46 -7.16 14.43
CA LYS A 73 5.50 -7.00 15.90
C LYS A 73 5.83 -5.59 16.34
N SER A 74 6.37 -4.77 15.46
CA SER A 74 6.72 -3.38 15.75
C SER A 74 5.57 -2.41 15.51
N ILE A 75 4.45 -2.91 15.01
CA ILE A 75 3.28 -2.08 14.70
C ILE A 75 2.60 -1.66 16.00
N THR A 76 2.47 -0.35 16.19
CA THR A 76 1.86 0.21 17.41
C THR A 76 0.39 0.55 17.25
N HIS A 77 -0.10 0.55 16.00
CA HIS A 77 -1.51 0.85 15.68
C HIS A 77 -2.13 -0.30 14.88
N PRO A 78 -2.27 -1.50 15.50
CA PRO A 78 -2.70 -2.68 14.75
C PRO A 78 -4.08 -2.54 14.13
N GLN A 79 -4.98 -1.78 14.76
CA GLN A 79 -6.32 -1.59 14.23
C GLN A 79 -6.31 -0.79 12.93
N GLU A 80 -5.57 0.32 12.90
CA GLU A 80 -5.43 1.15 11.70
C GLU A 80 -4.73 0.39 10.59
N PHE A 81 -3.72 -0.40 10.93
CA PHE A 81 -3.06 -1.26 9.96
C PHE A 81 -4.02 -2.31 9.40
N ALA A 82 -4.85 -2.93 10.25
CA ALA A 82 -5.83 -3.91 9.80
C ALA A 82 -6.84 -3.29 8.83
N VAL A 83 -7.33 -2.09 9.10
CA VAL A 83 -8.23 -1.37 8.20
C VAL A 83 -7.56 -1.08 6.87
N SER A 84 -6.31 -0.62 6.91
CA SER A 84 -5.54 -0.29 5.71
C SER A 84 -5.26 -1.53 4.86
N ILE A 85 -4.90 -2.63 5.51
CA ILE A 85 -4.69 -3.91 4.83
C ILE A 85 -6.00 -4.41 4.23
N GLY A 86 -7.12 -4.18 4.91
CA GLY A 86 -8.44 -4.52 4.39
C GLY A 86 -8.76 -3.81 3.08
N ARG A 87 -8.30 -2.57 2.91
CA ARG A 87 -8.43 -1.84 1.64
C ARG A 87 -7.65 -2.54 0.52
N ILE A 88 -6.43 -3.00 0.81
CA ILE A 88 -5.62 -3.73 -0.16
C ILE A 88 -6.32 -5.04 -0.55
N ILE A 89 -6.86 -5.75 0.42
CA ILE A 89 -7.59 -6.99 0.17
C ILE A 89 -8.79 -6.73 -0.75
N ASN A 90 -9.56 -5.68 -0.49
CA ASN A 90 -10.68 -5.32 -1.34
C ASN A 90 -10.25 -4.96 -2.76
N PHE A 91 -9.17 -4.21 -2.90
CA PHE A 91 -8.57 -3.91 -4.20
C PHE A 91 -8.21 -5.20 -4.95
N LEU A 92 -7.57 -6.13 -4.27
CA LEU A 92 -7.19 -7.41 -4.88
C LEU A 92 -8.42 -8.27 -5.26
N LYS A 93 -9.48 -8.20 -4.47
CA LYS A 93 -10.74 -8.89 -4.79
C LYS A 93 -11.38 -8.35 -6.07
N ASP A 94 -11.25 -7.05 -6.31
CA ASP A 94 -11.76 -6.44 -7.53
C ASP A 94 -10.99 -6.87 -8.78
N LEU A 95 -9.76 -7.34 -8.61
CA LEU A 95 -8.92 -7.88 -9.69
C LEU A 95 -9.15 -9.38 -9.92
N THR A 96 -10.23 -9.90 -9.54
CA THR A 96 -10.63 -11.26 -9.19
C THR A 96 -10.28 -12.43 -10.10
N LYS A 97 -9.76 -12.20 -11.27
CA LYS A 97 -9.50 -13.31 -12.22
C LYS A 97 -8.05 -13.76 -12.22
N ASP A 98 -7.21 -13.08 -11.45
CA ASP A 98 -5.80 -13.42 -11.40
C ASP A 98 -5.52 -14.32 -10.20
N ARG A 99 -4.90 -15.45 -10.47
CA ARG A 99 -4.51 -16.43 -9.47
C ARG A 99 -3.58 -15.81 -8.41
N LYS A 100 -2.69 -14.91 -8.81
CA LYS A 100 -1.77 -14.23 -7.90
C LYS A 100 -2.52 -13.35 -6.91
N SER A 101 -3.58 -12.70 -7.33
CA SER A 101 -4.40 -11.86 -6.45
C SER A 101 -4.99 -12.66 -5.31
N LYS A 102 -5.44 -13.89 -5.58
CA LYS A 102 -5.98 -14.77 -4.55
C LYS A 102 -4.92 -15.17 -3.52
N GLU A 103 -3.70 -15.43 -3.98
CA GLU A 103 -2.60 -15.76 -3.10
C GLU A 103 -2.25 -14.57 -2.19
N TYR A 104 -2.19 -13.37 -2.75
CA TYR A 104 -1.91 -12.17 -1.98
C TYR A 104 -3.01 -11.85 -0.97
N ILE A 105 -4.27 -12.06 -1.34
CA ILE A 105 -5.40 -11.89 -0.42
C ILE A 105 -5.18 -12.75 0.83
N LYS A 106 -4.86 -14.02 0.63
CA LYS A 106 -4.64 -14.93 1.74
C LYS A 106 -3.43 -14.49 2.59
N MET A 107 -2.37 -14.06 1.95
CA MET A 107 -1.19 -13.57 2.64
C MET A 107 -1.50 -12.38 3.53
N PHE A 108 -2.28 -11.42 3.03
CA PHE A 108 -2.68 -10.27 3.83
C PHE A 108 -3.67 -10.62 4.93
N GLU A 109 -4.55 -11.56 4.70
CA GLU A 109 -5.43 -12.06 5.76
C GLU A 109 -4.63 -12.68 6.90
N ASP A 110 -3.61 -13.47 6.57
CA ASP A 110 -2.70 -14.04 7.56
C ASP A 110 -1.92 -12.95 8.29
N LEU A 111 -1.50 -11.91 7.57
CA LEU A 111 -0.80 -10.77 8.18
C LEU A 111 -1.68 -10.08 9.23
N ILE A 112 -2.95 -9.86 8.94
CA ILE A 112 -3.86 -9.25 9.90
C ILE A 112 -3.92 -10.06 11.19
N GLN A 113 -3.94 -11.37 11.08
CA GLN A 113 -4.00 -12.25 12.25
C GLN A 113 -2.69 -12.25 13.05
N ASN A 114 -1.59 -11.87 12.42
CA ASN A 114 -0.28 -11.78 13.07
C ASN A 114 0.02 -10.39 13.63
N LEU A 115 -0.87 -9.43 13.47
CA LEU A 115 -0.69 -8.12 14.09
C LEU A 115 -0.77 -8.22 15.60
N PRO A 116 -0.06 -7.32 16.34
CA PRO A 116 -0.13 -7.34 17.80
C PRO A 116 -1.57 -7.21 18.30
N PRO A 117 -1.90 -7.84 19.43
CA PRO A 117 -3.22 -7.71 20.00
C PRO A 117 -3.47 -6.27 20.46
N ARG A 118 -4.75 -5.88 20.44
CA ARG A 118 -5.14 -4.58 20.97
C ARG A 118 -4.74 -4.47 22.44
N ASN A 119 -4.10 -3.37 22.76
CA ASN A 119 -3.94 -2.97 24.16
C ASN A 119 -5.27 -2.34 24.62
N LEU A 120 -5.92 -3.04 25.48
CA LEU A 120 -7.15 -2.56 26.10
C LEU A 120 -6.83 -1.78 27.36
#